data_2c4fd93045606ef5fc683041c920f1e5
#
_entry.id   2c4fd93045606ef5fc683041c920f1e5
#
_cell.length_a   1.000
_cell.length_b   1.000
_cell.length_c   1.000
_cell.angle_alpha   90.00
_cell.angle_beta   90.00
_cell.angle_gamma   90.00
#
_symmetry.space_group_name_H-M   'P 1'
#
loop_
_entity.id
_entity.type
_entity.pdbx_description
1 polymer ?
#
loop_
_entity_poly.entity_id
_entity_poly.type
_entity_poly.pdbx_seq_one_letter_code
_entity_poly.pdbx_strand_id
1 'polypeptide(L)'
;MESQRLEFNRRSVNELILGNDIVKDTVARLLRFRVGRHCAIVTNETVAKWYLQPLLSELKSRGFTANEIIVPDGEKYKNYETASSIINRLCELGIDRDCPLIALGGGVVCDLTGFVASVFKRGVPLALLPTSLLAMV
;
A
#
# COMPACT_ATOMS: atom_id res chain seq x y z
N MET A 1 35.05 3.39 30.41
CA MET A 1 34.15 3.03 29.28
C MET A 1 32.85 3.80 29.50
N GLU A 2 32.63 4.83 28.71
CA GLU A 2 31.35 5.55 28.76
C GLU A 2 30.33 4.84 27.85
N SER A 3 29.17 4.50 28.40
CA SER A 3 28.05 3.97 27.62
C SER A 3 27.03 5.07 27.39
N GLN A 4 26.68 5.31 26.14
CA GLN A 4 25.58 6.19 25.76
C GLN A 4 24.30 5.37 25.60
N ARG A 5 23.27 5.70 26.36
CA ARG A 5 21.92 5.11 26.16
C ARG A 5 21.16 5.94 25.15
N LEU A 6 20.83 5.32 24.01
CA LEU A 6 19.98 5.91 22.99
C LEU A 6 18.53 5.44 23.19
N GLU A 7 17.63 6.36 23.50
CA GLU A 7 16.21 6.06 23.57
C GLU A 7 15.53 6.48 22.25
N PHE A 8 14.94 5.51 21.57
CA PHE A 8 14.17 5.74 20.35
C PHE A 8 12.68 5.76 20.68
N ASN A 9 12.08 6.94 20.67
CA ASN A 9 10.63 7.08 20.86
C ASN A 9 9.94 7.09 19.49
N ARG A 10 9.62 5.90 18.96
CA ARG A 10 8.84 5.74 17.72
C ARG A 10 7.35 5.75 18.05
N ARG A 11 6.65 6.81 17.71
CA ARG A 11 5.19 6.76 17.58
C ARG A 11 4.83 6.22 16.21
N SER A 12 4.27 5.01 16.16
CA SER A 12 3.55 4.54 14.98
C SER A 12 2.08 4.94 15.12
N VAL A 13 1.52 5.54 14.06
CA VAL A 13 0.09 5.84 13.99
C VAL A 13 -0.52 4.83 13.03
N ASN A 14 -1.43 4.00 13.54
CA ASN A 14 -2.24 3.08 12.73
C ASN A 14 -3.71 3.48 12.89
N GLU A 15 -4.43 3.53 11.81
CA GLU A 15 -5.86 3.83 11.80
C GLU A 15 -6.61 2.70 11.11
N LEU A 16 -7.62 2.16 11.77
CA LEU A 16 -8.54 1.16 11.24
C LEU A 16 -9.87 1.86 10.91
N ILE A 17 -10.33 1.70 9.67
CA ILE A 17 -11.59 2.26 9.18
C ILE A 17 -12.52 1.10 8.83
N LEU A 18 -13.70 1.10 9.42
CA LEU A 18 -14.76 0.15 9.11
C LEU A 18 -15.97 0.89 8.53
N GLY A 19 -16.50 0.40 7.41
CA GLY A 19 -17.65 1.03 6.78
C GLY A 19 -17.98 0.43 5.41
N ASN A 20 -19.07 0.89 4.83
CA ASN A 20 -19.44 0.61 3.45
C ASN A 20 -18.88 1.71 2.54
N ASP A 21 -18.43 1.33 1.34
CA ASP A 21 -17.90 2.27 0.34
C ASP A 21 -16.78 3.21 0.87
N ILE A 22 -15.83 2.60 1.54
CA ILE A 22 -14.74 3.31 2.26
C ILE A 22 -13.66 3.93 1.35
N VAL A 23 -13.78 3.81 0.02
CA VAL A 23 -12.76 4.33 -0.94
C VAL A 23 -12.53 5.83 -0.75
N LYS A 24 -13.61 6.60 -0.68
CA LYS A 24 -13.52 8.07 -0.47
C LYS A 24 -12.90 8.42 0.87
N ASP A 25 -13.30 7.68 1.91
CA ASP A 25 -12.77 7.88 3.26
C ASP A 25 -11.29 7.53 3.34
N THR A 26 -10.86 6.45 2.68
CA THR A 26 -9.45 6.05 2.61
C THR A 26 -8.60 7.14 1.97
N VAL A 27 -9.02 7.65 0.82
CA VAL A 27 -8.26 8.72 0.12
C VAL A 27 -8.25 10.01 0.94
N ALA A 28 -9.37 10.38 1.57
CA ALA A 28 -9.41 11.53 2.47
C ALA A 28 -8.45 11.39 3.67
N ARG A 29 -8.28 10.17 4.19
CA ARG A 29 -7.35 9.87 5.28
C ARG A 29 -5.89 9.94 4.84
N LEU A 30 -5.55 9.41 3.66
CA LEU A 30 -4.20 9.55 3.10
C LEU A 30 -3.75 11.01 3.08
N LEU A 31 -4.65 11.95 2.76
CA LEU A 31 -4.36 13.38 2.77
C LEU A 31 -3.99 13.92 4.16
N ARG A 32 -4.53 13.32 5.23
CA ARG A 32 -4.26 13.75 6.61
C ARG A 32 -2.90 13.27 7.13
N PHE A 33 -2.37 12.17 6.59
CA PHE A 33 -1.09 11.60 7.00
C PHE A 33 0.15 12.27 6.38
N ARG A 34 -0.02 13.37 5.65
CA ARG A 34 1.08 14.10 4.99
C ARG A 34 1.94 13.21 4.09
N VAL A 35 1.32 12.27 3.41
CA VAL A 35 1.99 11.43 2.42
C VAL A 35 2.20 12.18 1.10
N GLY A 36 3.15 11.70 0.30
CA GLY A 36 3.37 12.21 -1.06
C GLY A 36 2.15 12.04 -1.96
N ARG A 37 2.08 12.82 -3.02
CA ARG A 37 0.96 12.80 -3.98
C ARG A 37 1.15 11.79 -5.11
N HIS A 38 2.26 11.10 -5.15
CA HIS A 38 2.49 9.98 -6.03
C HIS A 38 2.28 8.70 -5.23
N CYS A 39 1.51 7.75 -5.74
CA CYS A 39 1.23 6.49 -5.06
C CYS A 39 1.22 5.31 -6.04
N ALA A 40 1.41 4.11 -5.51
CA ALA A 40 1.26 2.88 -6.27
C ALA A 40 0.20 1.98 -5.63
N ILE A 41 -0.68 1.44 -6.46
CA ILE A 41 -1.72 0.48 -6.07
C ILE A 41 -1.27 -0.90 -6.52
N VAL A 42 -1.08 -1.80 -5.57
CA VAL A 42 -0.82 -3.22 -5.84
C VAL A 42 -2.15 -3.97 -5.76
N THR A 43 -2.49 -4.68 -6.81
CA THR A 43 -3.73 -5.46 -6.90
C THR A 43 -3.55 -6.66 -7.81
N ASN A 44 -4.54 -7.52 -7.93
CA ASN A 44 -4.57 -8.61 -8.89
C ASN A 44 -5.65 -8.39 -9.96
N GLU A 45 -5.62 -9.18 -11.02
CA GLU A 45 -6.54 -9.02 -12.16
C GLU A 45 -8.01 -9.14 -11.75
N THR A 46 -8.34 -10.07 -10.86
CA THR A 46 -9.72 -10.32 -10.43
C THR A 46 -10.29 -9.13 -9.68
N VAL A 47 -9.55 -8.60 -8.72
CA VAL A 47 -9.97 -7.45 -7.91
C VAL A 47 -9.97 -6.15 -8.72
N ALA A 48 -8.97 -5.99 -9.59
CA ALA A 48 -8.83 -4.81 -10.44
C ALA A 48 -10.08 -4.52 -11.29
N LYS A 49 -10.73 -5.57 -11.81
CA LYS A 49 -11.95 -5.44 -12.63
C LYS A 49 -13.07 -4.68 -11.94
N TRP A 50 -13.16 -4.79 -10.61
CA TRP A 50 -14.29 -4.26 -9.84
C TRP A 50 -13.94 -2.98 -9.07
N TYR A 51 -12.72 -2.88 -8.55
CA TYR A 51 -12.39 -1.87 -7.55
C TYR A 51 -11.30 -0.90 -7.96
N LEU A 52 -10.48 -1.22 -8.98
CA LEU A 52 -9.33 -0.39 -9.33
C LEU A 52 -9.75 0.97 -9.91
N GLN A 53 -10.68 1.00 -10.86
CA GLN A 53 -11.08 2.24 -11.52
C GLN A 53 -11.75 3.26 -10.59
N PRO A 54 -12.69 2.85 -9.69
CA PRO A 54 -13.21 3.75 -8.68
C PRO A 54 -12.12 4.36 -7.78
N LEU A 55 -11.14 3.55 -7.36
CA LEU A 55 -10.04 4.02 -6.52
C LEU A 55 -9.13 5.00 -7.27
N LEU A 56 -8.74 4.68 -8.50
CA LEU A 56 -7.94 5.56 -9.36
C LEU A 56 -8.62 6.91 -9.60
N SER A 57 -9.92 6.88 -9.87
CA SER A 57 -10.73 8.09 -10.09
C SER A 57 -10.77 8.97 -8.84
N GLU A 58 -10.99 8.39 -7.68
CA GLU A 58 -11.01 9.15 -6.42
C GLU A 58 -9.62 9.72 -6.08
N LEU A 59 -8.56 8.94 -6.23
CA LEU A 59 -7.18 9.40 -6.02
C LEU A 59 -6.86 10.59 -6.95
N LYS A 60 -7.19 10.47 -8.23
CA LYS A 60 -6.97 11.53 -9.22
C LYS A 60 -7.77 12.79 -8.87
N SER A 61 -9.02 12.65 -8.45
CA SER A 61 -9.87 13.79 -8.06
C SER A 61 -9.30 14.57 -6.87
N ARG A 62 -8.49 13.90 -6.04
CA ARG A 62 -7.81 14.49 -4.87
C ARG A 62 -6.37 14.91 -5.15
N GLY A 63 -5.95 14.92 -6.42
CA GLY A 63 -4.63 15.40 -6.83
C GLY A 63 -3.49 14.38 -6.65
N PHE A 64 -3.79 13.08 -6.57
CA PHE A 64 -2.78 12.04 -6.61
C PHE A 64 -2.44 11.64 -8.04
N THR A 65 -1.16 11.34 -8.27
CA THR A 65 -0.70 10.56 -9.41
C THR A 65 -0.60 9.12 -8.96
N ALA A 66 -1.50 8.25 -9.44
CA ALA A 66 -1.58 6.85 -9.03
C ALA A 66 -1.20 5.93 -10.18
N ASN A 67 -0.35 4.95 -9.89
CA ASN A 67 0.05 3.90 -10.83
C ASN A 67 -0.37 2.54 -10.28
N GLU A 68 -0.90 1.68 -11.14
CA GLU A 68 -1.23 0.31 -10.79
C GLU A 68 -0.05 -0.64 -11.01
N ILE A 69 0.03 -1.63 -10.15
CA ILE A 69 0.93 -2.79 -10.27
C ILE A 69 0.05 -4.03 -10.13
N ILE A 70 -0.14 -4.76 -11.23
CA ILE A 70 -0.96 -5.96 -11.25
C ILE A 70 -0.06 -7.17 -10.96
N VAL A 71 -0.41 -7.94 -9.94
CA VAL A 71 0.24 -9.20 -9.62
C VAL A 71 -0.67 -10.38 -10.00
N PRO A 72 -0.12 -11.55 -10.31
CA PRO A 72 -0.94 -12.72 -10.61
C PRO A 72 -1.77 -13.18 -9.42
N ASP A 73 -2.93 -13.78 -9.69
CA ASP A 73 -3.81 -14.37 -8.68
C ASP A 73 -3.25 -15.69 -8.14
N GLY A 74 -3.35 -15.89 -6.85
CA GLY A 74 -3.13 -17.17 -6.18
C GLY A 74 -2.00 -17.16 -5.16
N GLU A 75 -2.13 -18.04 -4.16
CA GLU A 75 -1.20 -18.18 -3.03
C GLU A 75 0.23 -18.55 -3.47
N LYS A 76 0.38 -19.25 -4.59
CA LYS A 76 1.70 -19.60 -5.16
C LYS A 76 2.56 -18.38 -5.53
N TYR A 77 1.94 -17.23 -5.74
CA TYR A 77 2.64 -15.99 -6.05
C TYR A 77 3.01 -15.16 -4.81
N LYS A 78 2.66 -15.63 -3.63
CA LYS A 78 3.14 -15.08 -2.35
C LYS A 78 4.57 -15.52 -2.10
N ASN A 79 5.51 -14.96 -2.86
CA ASN A 79 6.92 -15.34 -2.87
C ASN A 79 7.82 -14.12 -3.11
N TYR A 80 9.14 -14.32 -2.95
CA TYR A 80 10.13 -13.26 -3.12
C TYR A 80 10.25 -12.77 -4.56
N GLU A 81 10.00 -13.60 -5.56
CA GLU A 81 10.07 -13.22 -6.97
C GLU A 81 9.00 -12.16 -7.27
N THR A 82 7.77 -12.39 -6.82
CA THR A 82 6.68 -11.44 -6.96
C THR A 82 6.98 -10.14 -6.19
N ALA A 83 7.46 -10.24 -4.95
CA ALA A 83 7.85 -9.07 -4.17
C ALA A 83 8.97 -8.27 -4.85
N SER A 84 9.98 -8.95 -5.41
CA SER A 84 11.06 -8.31 -6.16
C SER A 84 10.55 -7.62 -7.42
N SER A 85 9.60 -8.22 -8.14
CA SER A 85 9.00 -7.59 -9.31
C SER A 85 8.24 -6.31 -8.96
N ILE A 86 7.53 -6.31 -7.83
CA ILE A 86 6.86 -5.10 -7.32
C ILE A 86 7.90 -4.02 -7.02
N ILE A 87 8.98 -4.36 -6.31
CA ILE A 87 10.06 -3.41 -5.96
C ILE A 87 10.69 -2.81 -7.22
N ASN A 88 11.00 -3.62 -8.21
CA ASN A 88 11.55 -3.14 -9.48
C ASN A 88 10.60 -2.16 -10.16
N ARG A 89 9.30 -2.48 -10.17
CA ARG A 89 8.30 -1.61 -10.76
C ARG A 89 8.17 -0.29 -10.01
N LEU A 90 8.25 -0.31 -8.67
CA LEU A 90 8.27 0.92 -7.87
C LEU A 90 9.47 1.82 -8.18
N CYS A 91 10.65 1.22 -8.41
CA CYS A 91 11.83 1.96 -8.84
C CYS A 91 11.64 2.60 -10.21
N GLU A 92 11.11 1.86 -11.18
CA GLU A 92 10.82 2.37 -12.53
C GLU A 92 9.81 3.53 -12.52
N LEU A 93 8.81 3.45 -11.64
CA LEU A 93 7.79 4.48 -11.45
C LEU A 93 8.30 5.71 -10.67
N GLY A 94 9.50 5.67 -10.14
CA GLY A 94 10.05 6.75 -9.34
C GLY A 94 9.32 6.97 -8.01
N ILE A 95 8.77 5.91 -7.43
CA ILE A 95 8.12 5.99 -6.10
C ILE A 95 9.14 6.36 -5.06
N ASP A 96 8.85 7.39 -4.28
CA ASP A 96 9.73 7.89 -3.23
C ASP A 96 9.27 7.45 -1.84
N ARG A 97 10.07 7.79 -0.81
CA ARG A 97 9.87 7.31 0.56
C ARG A 97 8.58 7.81 1.21
N ASP A 98 8.10 8.97 0.84
CA ASP A 98 6.85 9.55 1.33
C ASP A 98 5.60 9.11 0.54
N CYS A 99 5.81 8.42 -0.58
CA CYS A 99 4.74 7.94 -1.45
C CYS A 99 4.06 6.70 -0.85
N PRO A 100 2.74 6.71 -0.66
CA PRO A 100 2.06 5.56 -0.08
C PRO A 100 1.94 4.41 -1.08
N LEU A 101 2.10 3.18 -0.58
CA LEU A 101 1.66 1.97 -1.26
C LEU A 101 0.24 1.64 -0.79
N ILE A 102 -0.61 1.27 -1.73
CA ILE A 102 -2.00 0.89 -1.47
C ILE A 102 -2.17 -0.56 -1.91
N ALA A 103 -2.45 -1.45 -0.97
CA ALA A 103 -2.81 -2.82 -1.28
C ALA A 103 -4.33 -2.91 -1.47
N LEU A 104 -4.76 -3.30 -2.65
CA LEU A 104 -6.18 -3.51 -2.98
C LEU A 104 -6.40 -4.97 -3.33
N GLY A 105 -6.83 -5.78 -2.38
CA GLY A 105 -7.02 -7.22 -2.62
C GLY A 105 -7.18 -8.06 -1.38
N GLY A 106 -7.05 -9.36 -1.55
CA GLY A 106 -7.07 -10.35 -0.47
C GLY A 106 -5.72 -10.49 0.23
N GLY A 107 -5.57 -11.56 1.01
CA GLY A 107 -4.40 -11.82 1.85
C GLY A 107 -3.08 -11.81 1.08
N VAL A 108 -3.02 -12.43 -0.10
CA VAL A 108 -1.79 -12.48 -0.92
C VAL A 108 -1.32 -11.07 -1.30
N VAL A 109 -2.24 -10.23 -1.79
CA VAL A 109 -1.92 -8.84 -2.19
C VAL A 109 -1.52 -8.01 -0.97
N CYS A 110 -2.28 -8.12 0.13
CA CYS A 110 -2.00 -7.37 1.35
C CYS A 110 -0.65 -7.76 1.97
N ASP A 111 -0.33 -9.05 2.03
CA ASP A 111 0.93 -9.54 2.60
C ASP A 111 2.14 -9.17 1.73
N LEU A 112 2.05 -9.35 0.41
CA LEU A 112 3.11 -8.93 -0.51
C LEU A 112 3.38 -7.42 -0.43
N THR A 113 2.32 -6.62 -0.47
CA THR A 113 2.45 -5.17 -0.42
C THR A 113 2.98 -4.70 0.93
N GLY A 114 2.51 -5.31 2.03
CA GLY A 114 3.00 -5.03 3.38
C GLY A 114 4.49 -5.35 3.54
N PHE A 115 4.94 -6.50 3.04
CA PHE A 115 6.35 -6.85 3.01
C PHE A 115 7.16 -5.84 2.21
N VAL A 116 6.74 -5.55 0.97
CA VAL A 116 7.42 -4.57 0.11
C VAL A 116 7.47 -3.20 0.77
N ALA A 117 6.36 -2.72 1.35
CA ALA A 117 6.34 -1.43 2.04
C ALA A 117 7.31 -1.36 3.21
N SER A 118 7.56 -2.47 3.90
CA SER A 118 8.49 -2.53 5.03
C SER A 118 9.95 -2.44 4.63
N VAL A 119 10.32 -2.97 3.44
CA VAL A 119 11.71 -3.04 2.99
C VAL A 119 12.08 -1.97 1.97
N PHE A 120 11.12 -1.52 1.15
CA PHE A 120 11.36 -0.50 0.13
C PHE A 120 11.76 0.82 0.76
N LYS A 121 12.89 1.38 0.36
CA LYS A 121 13.43 2.65 0.87
C LYS A 121 13.43 2.78 2.41
N ARG A 122 13.64 1.68 3.13
CA ARG A 122 13.60 1.58 4.60
C ARG A 122 12.23 1.84 5.23
N GLY A 123 11.19 1.56 4.50
CA GLY A 123 9.81 1.73 4.89
C GLY A 123 9.12 2.92 4.23
N VAL A 124 7.96 2.64 3.65
CA VAL A 124 7.07 3.64 3.03
C VAL A 124 5.68 3.54 3.65
N PRO A 125 4.86 4.60 3.57
CA PRO A 125 3.49 4.55 4.06
C PRO A 125 2.70 3.44 3.36
N LEU A 126 1.83 2.77 4.10
CA LEU A 126 1.02 1.65 3.62
C LEU A 126 -0.45 1.87 3.95
N ALA A 127 -1.31 1.66 2.97
CA ALA A 127 -2.75 1.53 3.15
C ALA A 127 -3.20 0.14 2.68
N LEU A 128 -3.93 -0.58 3.50
CA LEU A 128 -4.51 -1.87 3.16
C LEU A 128 -6.01 -1.70 2.93
N LEU A 129 -6.48 -2.08 1.74
CA LEU A 129 -7.88 -2.16 1.35
C LEU A 129 -8.24 -3.63 1.09
N PRO A 130 -8.54 -4.40 2.15
CA PRO A 130 -8.81 -5.81 2.03
C PRO A 130 -10.16 -6.04 1.34
N THR A 131 -10.19 -6.97 0.38
CA THR A 131 -11.39 -7.39 -0.36
C THR A 131 -11.87 -8.79 0.02
N SER A 132 -11.21 -9.43 0.98
CA SER A 132 -11.60 -10.72 1.53
C SER A 132 -11.70 -10.66 3.05
N LEU A 133 -12.58 -11.47 3.64
CA LEU A 133 -12.78 -11.51 5.09
C LEU A 133 -11.48 -11.90 5.82
N LEU A 134 -10.73 -12.85 5.29
CA LEU A 134 -9.46 -13.30 5.88
C LEU A 134 -8.40 -12.19 5.94
N ALA A 135 -8.41 -11.29 4.98
CA ALA A 135 -7.49 -10.16 4.96
C ALA A 135 -7.89 -9.00 5.89
N MET A 136 -9.09 -9.08 6.48
CA MET A 136 -9.62 -8.07 7.41
C MET A 136 -9.30 -8.36 8.88
N VAL A 137 -8.69 -9.51 9.18
CA VAL A 137 -8.37 -9.97 10.54
C VAL A 137 -6.87 -10.06 10.83
#